data_57d959b36d253497d3fb2df7ca2935c0
#
_entry.id   57d959b36d253497d3fb2df7ca2935c0
#
_cell.length_a   1.000
_cell.length_b   1.000
_cell.length_c   1.000
_cell.angle_alpha   90.00
_cell.angle_beta   90.00
_cell.angle_gamma   90.00
#
_symmetry.space_group_name_H-M   'P 1'
#
loop_
_entity.id
_entity.type
_entity.pdbx_description
1 polymer ?
#
loop_
_entity_poly.entity_id
_entity_poly.type
_entity_poly.pdbx_seq_one_letter_code
_entity_poly.pdbx_strand_id
1 'polypeptide(L)'
;KPGDKMEKNIMERLSTVYFPGGKITMLPENWIAAFSLDAGAYRPAVSIYFDVDSEFNVGTPTCKIEAVNIAENLRIQAIEPHFNAETGLDEAGEMMFAHHQDLIWFYQFAIALQKARGKYEPDRAPQYDYSIELDEEGNVSVVRRERGSPIDTLVSEMMILANSTWAQMLDENELPGLFRVQPAGKVRMSTKSEPHIGMGVQHYGWFTSPLRRAADYINQKQLISLIDDSAEPLYQNSDAELFATLRDFDAAYT
;
A
#
# COMPACT_ATOMS: atom_id res chain seq x y z
N LYS A 1 5.96 13.52 18.11
CA LYS A 1 6.44 12.91 19.37
C LYS A 1 5.40 11.93 19.86
N PRO A 2 5.78 10.86 20.56
CA PRO A 2 4.79 9.97 21.18
C PRO A 2 3.78 10.75 22.01
N GLY A 3 2.46 10.47 21.80
CA GLY A 3 1.37 11.15 22.51
C GLY A 3 1.01 12.53 22.00
N ASP A 4 1.49 12.96 20.83
CA ASP A 4 1.08 14.20 20.22
C ASP A 4 -0.40 14.15 19.73
N LYS A 5 -0.94 15.32 19.33
CA LYS A 5 -2.35 15.42 18.91
C LYS A 5 -2.67 14.54 17.69
N MET A 6 -1.69 14.33 16.81
CA MET A 6 -1.85 13.51 15.61
C MET A 6 -2.01 12.04 16.00
N GLU A 7 -1.11 11.55 16.84
CA GLU A 7 -1.14 10.17 17.33
C GLU A 7 -2.43 9.86 18.08
N LYS A 8 -2.89 10.76 18.96
CA LYS A 8 -4.19 10.60 19.64
C LYS A 8 -5.36 10.43 18.67
N ASN A 9 -5.45 11.27 17.65
CA ASN A 9 -6.50 11.13 16.63
C ASN A 9 -6.41 9.80 15.89
N ILE A 10 -5.20 9.32 15.57
CA ILE A 10 -4.98 8.06 14.89
C ILE A 10 -5.45 6.89 15.76
N MET A 11 -5.07 6.88 17.04
CA MET A 11 -5.42 5.79 17.98
C MET A 11 -6.90 5.80 18.37
N GLU A 12 -7.56 6.95 18.38
CA GLU A 12 -9.00 7.04 18.62
C GLU A 12 -9.85 6.59 17.43
N ARG A 13 -9.39 6.83 16.20
CA ARG A 13 -10.18 6.58 14.98
C ARG A 13 -9.77 5.31 14.24
N LEU A 14 -8.56 4.87 14.37
CA LEU A 14 -7.92 3.68 13.78
C LEU A 14 -7.91 3.66 12.25
N SER A 15 -8.94 4.16 11.59
CA SER A 15 -9.09 4.13 10.13
C SER A 15 -10.01 5.22 9.60
N THR A 16 -9.83 5.56 8.34
CA THR A 16 -10.83 6.30 7.57
C THR A 16 -11.97 5.36 7.19
N VAL A 17 -13.21 5.78 7.45
CA VAL A 17 -14.42 5.06 7.08
C VAL A 17 -14.96 5.64 5.78
N TYR A 18 -15.17 4.77 4.79
CA TYR A 18 -15.76 5.12 3.50
C TYR A 18 -17.20 4.62 3.42
N PHE A 19 -18.07 5.44 2.89
CA PHE A 19 -19.46 5.10 2.65
C PHE A 19 -19.95 5.75 1.35
N PRO A 20 -21.04 5.27 0.72
CA PRO A 20 -21.56 5.89 -0.49
C PRO A 20 -21.83 7.37 -0.30
N GLY A 21 -21.23 8.21 -1.15
CA GLY A 21 -21.35 9.67 -1.07
C GLY A 21 -20.40 10.37 -0.11
N GLY A 22 -19.50 9.66 0.63
CA GLY A 22 -18.59 10.35 1.55
C GLY A 22 -17.57 9.50 2.26
N LYS A 23 -16.86 10.16 3.18
CA LYS A 23 -15.88 9.51 4.07
C LYS A 23 -15.76 10.27 5.38
N ILE A 24 -15.43 9.55 6.45
CA ILE A 24 -14.99 10.11 7.73
C ILE A 24 -13.50 9.82 7.85
N THR A 25 -12.68 10.85 7.79
CA THR A 25 -11.22 10.71 7.74
C THR A 25 -10.64 10.41 9.11
N MET A 26 -9.61 9.55 9.15
CA MET A 26 -8.84 9.27 10.36
C MET A 26 -8.11 10.52 10.89
N LEU A 27 -7.58 11.32 9.98
CA LEU A 27 -6.87 12.55 10.29
C LEU A 27 -7.66 13.78 9.86
N PRO A 28 -7.44 14.95 10.50
CA PRO A 28 -7.94 16.24 10.00
C PRO A 28 -7.47 16.53 8.58
N GLU A 29 -8.31 17.15 7.76
CA GLU A 29 -8.04 17.40 6.34
C GLU A 29 -6.77 18.21 6.09
N ASN A 30 -6.46 19.19 6.94
CA ASN A 30 -5.23 19.98 6.83
C ASN A 30 -3.96 19.12 6.99
N TRP A 31 -4.00 18.06 7.78
CA TRP A 31 -2.88 17.12 7.91
C TRP A 31 -2.82 16.17 6.72
N ILE A 32 -3.97 15.69 6.25
CA ILE A 32 -4.02 14.89 5.03
C ILE A 32 -3.40 15.68 3.87
N ALA A 33 -3.82 16.93 3.66
CA ALA A 33 -3.29 17.79 2.61
C ALA A 33 -1.77 18.07 2.74
N ALA A 34 -1.26 18.15 3.98
CA ALA A 34 0.17 18.39 4.23
C ALA A 34 1.07 17.19 3.89
N PHE A 35 0.54 15.96 4.02
CA PHE A 35 1.31 14.73 3.86
C PHE A 35 0.89 13.88 2.64
N SER A 36 -0.18 14.24 1.95
CA SER A 36 -0.57 13.56 0.70
C SER A 36 0.47 13.76 -0.38
N LEU A 37 0.81 12.67 -1.08
CA LEU A 37 1.72 12.69 -2.21
C LEU A 37 0.99 13.17 -3.48
N ASP A 38 0.43 14.37 -3.41
CA ASP A 38 -0.22 15.03 -4.53
C ASP A 38 0.80 15.80 -5.37
N ALA A 39 0.58 15.84 -6.70
CA ALA A 39 1.44 16.53 -7.64
C ALA A 39 1.58 18.03 -7.34
N GLY A 40 2.70 18.61 -7.74
CA GLY A 40 2.95 20.05 -7.72
C GLY A 40 3.57 20.61 -6.41
N ALA A 41 3.95 19.74 -5.45
CA ALA A 41 4.65 20.18 -4.25
C ALA A 41 5.60 19.11 -3.71
N TYR A 42 6.65 19.55 -3.01
CA TYR A 42 7.50 18.64 -2.25
C TYR A 42 6.75 18.13 -1.00
N ARG A 43 6.81 16.81 -0.78
CA ARG A 43 6.16 16.15 0.36
C ARG A 43 7.16 15.22 1.07
N PRO A 44 7.13 15.18 2.42
CA PRO A 44 7.94 14.21 3.15
C PRO A 44 7.45 12.78 2.86
N ALA A 45 8.37 11.89 2.58
CA ALA A 45 8.09 10.49 2.28
C ALA A 45 9.14 9.57 2.88
N VAL A 46 8.72 8.35 3.19
CA VAL A 46 9.62 7.21 3.34
C VAL A 46 9.67 6.51 2.00
N SER A 47 10.85 6.55 1.37
CA SER A 47 11.08 5.96 0.04
C SER A 47 11.86 4.68 0.16
N ILE A 48 11.54 3.71 -0.72
CA ILE A 48 12.32 2.49 -0.90
C ILE A 48 12.77 2.41 -2.36
N TYR A 49 14.02 2.08 -2.56
CA TYR A 49 14.67 1.98 -3.85
C TYR A 49 15.17 0.56 -4.07
N PHE A 50 14.96 0.05 -5.25
CA PHE A 50 15.46 -1.26 -5.68
C PHE A 50 16.22 -1.08 -6.99
N ASP A 51 17.40 -1.68 -7.07
CA ASP A 51 18.03 -1.95 -8.36
C ASP A 51 17.40 -3.22 -8.93
N VAL A 52 16.97 -3.16 -10.18
CA VAL A 52 16.33 -4.28 -10.88
C VAL A 52 17.11 -4.54 -12.15
N ASP A 53 17.62 -5.76 -12.31
CA ASP A 53 18.38 -6.15 -13.50
C ASP A 53 17.49 -6.46 -14.72
N SER A 54 18.11 -6.78 -15.85
CA SER A 54 17.40 -7.10 -17.10
C SER A 54 16.58 -8.40 -17.06
N GLU A 55 16.80 -9.25 -16.05
CA GLU A 55 16.03 -10.47 -15.81
C GLU A 55 14.95 -10.28 -14.75
N PHE A 56 14.74 -9.03 -14.30
CA PHE A 56 13.83 -8.64 -13.23
C PHE A 56 14.20 -9.19 -11.84
N ASN A 57 15.47 -9.52 -11.59
CA ASN A 57 15.92 -9.80 -10.24
C ASN A 57 16.06 -8.50 -9.44
N VAL A 58 15.54 -8.54 -8.21
CA VAL A 58 15.52 -7.40 -7.31
C VAL A 58 16.76 -7.42 -6.43
N GLY A 59 17.53 -6.34 -6.45
CA GLY A 59 18.70 -6.14 -5.61
C GLY A 59 18.37 -5.76 -4.16
N THR A 60 19.40 -5.50 -3.38
CA THR A 60 19.24 -5.07 -1.98
C THR A 60 18.55 -3.71 -1.89
N PRO A 61 17.48 -3.58 -1.08
CA PRO A 61 16.73 -2.35 -0.96
C PRO A 61 17.53 -1.25 -0.25
N THR A 62 17.30 -0.01 -0.64
CA THR A 62 17.76 1.17 0.08
C THR A 62 16.57 2.02 0.50
N CYS A 63 16.48 2.37 1.79
CA CYS A 63 15.40 3.20 2.31
C CYS A 63 15.91 4.60 2.66
N LYS A 64 15.07 5.62 2.43
CA LYS A 64 15.39 7.02 2.76
C LYS A 64 14.15 7.74 3.31
N ILE A 65 14.41 8.71 4.19
CA ILE A 65 13.43 9.73 4.56
C ILE A 65 13.80 10.98 3.78
N GLU A 66 12.93 11.43 2.92
CA GLU A 66 13.25 12.52 1.99
C GLU A 66 12.00 13.34 1.61
N ALA A 67 12.23 14.48 0.98
CA ALA A 67 11.18 15.27 0.35
C ALA A 67 11.10 14.89 -1.13
N VAL A 68 9.97 14.32 -1.55
CA VAL A 68 9.73 13.93 -2.94
C VAL A 68 8.86 14.97 -3.65
N ASN A 69 9.19 15.24 -4.91
CA ASN A 69 8.36 16.04 -5.79
C ASN A 69 7.60 15.12 -6.73
N ILE A 70 6.28 15.04 -6.55
CA ILE A 70 5.41 14.23 -7.41
C ILE A 70 5.12 15.02 -8.69
N ALA A 71 5.58 14.50 -9.82
CA ALA A 71 5.35 15.12 -11.12
C ALA A 71 3.88 14.98 -11.55
N GLU A 72 3.31 13.78 -11.38
CA GLU A 72 1.95 13.48 -11.81
C GLU A 72 1.33 12.38 -10.94
N ASN A 73 0.02 12.46 -10.72
CA ASN A 73 -0.75 11.41 -10.09
C ASN A 73 -1.54 10.64 -11.16
N LEU A 74 -1.03 9.50 -11.58
CA LEU A 74 -1.71 8.61 -12.51
C LEU A 74 -2.83 7.86 -11.78
N ARG A 75 -4.09 8.21 -12.07
CA ARG A 75 -5.26 7.59 -11.43
C ARG A 75 -5.69 6.36 -12.22
N ILE A 76 -5.87 5.22 -11.53
CA ILE A 76 -6.24 3.95 -12.17
C ILE A 76 -7.46 4.11 -13.07
N GLN A 77 -8.52 4.75 -12.59
CA GLN A 77 -9.75 4.95 -13.34
C GLN A 77 -9.57 5.75 -14.64
N ALA A 78 -8.57 6.63 -14.66
CA ALA A 78 -8.29 7.46 -15.84
C ALA A 78 -7.44 6.74 -16.89
N ILE A 79 -6.51 5.87 -16.46
CA ILE A 79 -5.55 5.23 -17.37
C ILE A 79 -5.94 3.80 -17.76
N GLU A 80 -6.63 3.06 -16.89
CA GLU A 80 -6.98 1.65 -17.11
C GLU A 80 -7.76 1.41 -18.41
N PRO A 81 -8.78 2.20 -18.79
CA PRO A 81 -9.52 2.00 -20.04
C PRO A 81 -8.67 2.17 -21.31
N HIS A 82 -7.53 2.83 -21.17
CA HIS A 82 -6.66 3.20 -22.30
C HIS A 82 -5.32 2.49 -22.28
N PHE A 83 -5.01 1.69 -21.28
CA PHE A 83 -3.70 1.06 -21.14
C PHE A 83 -3.66 -0.32 -21.81
N ASN A 84 -2.93 -0.41 -22.92
CA ASN A 84 -2.55 -1.68 -23.52
C ASN A 84 -1.18 -2.11 -22.98
N ALA A 85 -1.13 -3.24 -22.28
CA ALA A 85 0.08 -3.74 -21.62
C ALA A 85 1.17 -4.24 -22.59
N GLU A 86 0.83 -4.50 -23.84
CA GLU A 86 1.79 -4.97 -24.85
C GLU A 86 2.43 -3.82 -25.63
N THR A 87 1.63 -2.85 -26.02
CA THR A 87 2.06 -1.77 -26.92
C THR A 87 2.14 -0.40 -26.27
N GLY A 88 1.42 -0.16 -25.16
CA GLY A 88 1.25 1.17 -24.57
C GLY A 88 0.47 2.15 -25.43
N LEU A 89 -0.19 1.64 -26.47
CA LEU A 89 -0.97 2.43 -27.42
C LEU A 89 -2.46 2.14 -27.21
N ASP A 90 -3.31 3.08 -27.60
CA ASP A 90 -4.75 2.83 -27.66
C ASP A 90 -5.13 2.00 -28.90
N GLU A 91 -6.43 1.75 -29.10
CA GLU A 91 -6.92 1.00 -30.26
C GLU A 91 -6.67 1.73 -31.60
N ALA A 92 -6.52 3.05 -31.57
CA ALA A 92 -6.16 3.86 -32.75
C ALA A 92 -4.66 3.88 -33.03
N GLY A 93 -3.84 3.30 -32.14
CA GLY A 93 -2.37 3.28 -32.28
C GLY A 93 -1.69 4.58 -31.82
N GLU A 94 -2.37 5.39 -31.02
CA GLU A 94 -1.85 6.64 -30.48
C GLU A 94 -1.23 6.45 -29.09
N MET A 95 -0.25 7.28 -28.73
CA MET A 95 0.32 7.32 -27.38
C MET A 95 -0.72 7.87 -26.40
N MET A 96 -1.07 7.07 -25.40
CA MET A 96 -2.15 7.39 -24.48
C MET A 96 -1.78 8.43 -23.42
N PHE A 97 -0.52 8.43 -22.97
CA PHE A 97 -0.02 9.36 -21.95
C PHE A 97 1.51 9.29 -21.83
N ALA A 98 2.13 10.26 -21.15
CA ALA A 98 3.57 10.47 -21.14
C ALA A 98 4.40 9.28 -20.60
N HIS A 99 3.86 8.52 -19.62
CA HIS A 99 4.58 7.45 -18.91
C HIS A 99 4.21 6.03 -19.35
N HIS A 100 3.61 5.86 -20.54
CA HIS A 100 3.12 4.56 -20.98
C HIS A 100 4.23 3.50 -21.08
N GLN A 101 5.45 3.86 -21.52
CA GLN A 101 6.58 2.92 -21.59
C GLN A 101 7.05 2.46 -20.21
N ASP A 102 7.09 3.37 -19.24
CA ASP A 102 7.43 3.05 -17.87
C ASP A 102 6.40 2.07 -17.27
N LEU A 103 5.11 2.28 -17.56
CA LEU A 103 4.05 1.40 -17.07
C LEU A 103 4.10 0.01 -17.73
N ILE A 104 4.49 -0.10 -19.01
CA ILE A 104 4.72 -1.39 -19.65
C ILE A 104 5.85 -2.13 -18.93
N TRP A 105 6.97 -1.47 -18.68
CA TRP A 105 8.09 -2.06 -17.95
C TRP A 105 7.67 -2.50 -16.55
N PHE A 106 6.97 -1.66 -15.80
CA PHE A 106 6.46 -1.99 -14.48
C PHE A 106 5.47 -3.16 -14.50
N TYR A 107 4.64 -3.27 -15.52
CA TYR A 107 3.74 -4.41 -15.67
C TYR A 107 4.51 -5.72 -15.92
N GLN A 108 5.51 -5.69 -16.80
CA GLN A 108 6.37 -6.85 -17.04
C GLN A 108 7.12 -7.27 -15.76
N PHE A 109 7.63 -6.30 -15.03
CA PHE A 109 8.24 -6.52 -13.71
C PHE A 109 7.24 -7.13 -12.72
N ALA A 110 6.02 -6.63 -12.67
CA ALA A 110 4.96 -7.18 -11.81
C ALA A 110 4.67 -8.66 -12.14
N ILE A 111 4.60 -9.02 -13.41
CA ILE A 111 4.43 -10.42 -13.85
C ILE A 111 5.64 -11.28 -13.41
N ALA A 112 6.86 -10.76 -13.50
CA ALA A 112 8.05 -11.48 -13.02
C ALA A 112 7.99 -11.72 -11.50
N LEU A 113 7.57 -10.73 -10.71
CA LEU A 113 7.37 -10.87 -9.26
C LEU A 113 6.31 -11.91 -8.92
N GLN A 114 5.18 -11.95 -9.64
CA GLN A 114 4.16 -12.99 -9.46
C GLN A 114 4.71 -14.39 -9.75
N LYS A 115 5.46 -14.54 -10.84
CA LYS A 115 6.10 -15.83 -11.21
C LYS A 115 7.09 -16.27 -10.13
N ALA A 116 7.94 -15.36 -9.65
CA ALA A 116 8.92 -15.65 -8.60
C ALA A 116 8.26 -16.13 -7.29
N ARG A 117 7.07 -15.63 -6.96
CA ARG A 117 6.30 -16.04 -5.77
C ARG A 117 5.35 -17.22 -6.02
N GLY A 118 5.28 -17.78 -7.24
CA GLY A 118 4.34 -18.84 -7.62
C GLY A 118 2.88 -18.38 -7.58
N LYS A 119 2.60 -17.11 -7.90
CA LYS A 119 1.26 -16.48 -7.87
C LYS A 119 0.79 -16.01 -9.25
N TYR A 120 1.52 -16.31 -10.29
CA TYR A 120 1.11 -16.02 -11.65
C TYR A 120 0.09 -17.03 -12.15
N GLU A 121 -1.14 -16.58 -12.36
CA GLU A 121 -2.29 -17.39 -12.80
C GLU A 121 -2.96 -16.70 -14.00
N PRO A 122 -2.43 -16.89 -15.24
CA PRO A 122 -2.95 -16.20 -16.44
C PRO A 122 -4.40 -16.59 -16.78
N ASP A 123 -4.79 -17.83 -16.46
CA ASP A 123 -6.12 -18.37 -16.75
C ASP A 123 -7.10 -18.23 -15.58
N ARG A 124 -6.80 -17.35 -14.61
CA ARG A 124 -7.67 -17.13 -13.47
C ARG A 124 -9.03 -16.59 -13.91
N ALA A 125 -10.09 -17.19 -13.37
CA ALA A 125 -11.44 -16.70 -13.64
C ALA A 125 -11.60 -15.22 -13.24
N PRO A 126 -12.31 -14.40 -14.05
CA PRO A 126 -12.53 -13.00 -13.75
C PRO A 126 -13.15 -12.80 -12.36
N GLN A 127 -12.65 -11.85 -11.62
CA GLN A 127 -13.21 -11.41 -10.34
C GLN A 127 -13.74 -10.00 -10.49
N TYR A 128 -14.82 -9.68 -9.79
CA TYR A 128 -15.47 -8.39 -9.90
C TYR A 128 -15.60 -7.72 -8.54
N ASP A 129 -15.31 -6.42 -8.52
CA ASP A 129 -15.67 -5.51 -7.43
C ASP A 129 -16.98 -4.81 -7.78
N TYR A 130 -17.75 -4.51 -6.76
CA TYR A 130 -18.98 -3.76 -6.87
C TYR A 130 -18.88 -2.52 -5.98
N SER A 131 -19.08 -1.35 -6.57
CA SER A 131 -19.19 -0.10 -5.83
C SER A 131 -20.61 0.44 -5.89
N ILE A 132 -21.04 1.04 -4.79
CA ILE A 132 -22.31 1.76 -4.73
C ILE A 132 -21.98 3.24 -4.93
N GLU A 133 -22.54 3.83 -5.97
CA GLU A 133 -22.35 5.24 -6.31
C GLU A 133 -23.66 6.01 -6.13
N LEU A 134 -23.56 7.24 -5.69
CA LEU A 134 -24.66 8.19 -5.60
C LEU A 134 -24.41 9.31 -6.60
N ASP A 135 -25.40 9.61 -7.43
CA ASP A 135 -25.37 10.78 -8.28
C ASP A 135 -25.75 12.07 -7.50
N GLU A 136 -25.68 13.22 -8.16
CA GLU A 136 -26.01 14.52 -7.56
C GLU A 136 -27.47 14.63 -7.11
N GLU A 137 -28.35 13.80 -7.66
CA GLU A 137 -29.79 13.74 -7.35
C GLU A 137 -30.09 12.73 -6.23
N GLY A 138 -29.07 11.97 -5.76
CA GLY A 138 -29.19 10.96 -4.71
C GLY A 138 -29.67 9.59 -5.20
N ASN A 139 -29.71 9.35 -6.52
CA ASN A 139 -30.01 8.02 -7.04
C ASN A 139 -28.84 7.08 -6.83
N VAL A 140 -29.15 5.84 -6.46
CA VAL A 140 -28.17 4.79 -6.19
C VAL A 140 -27.93 3.98 -7.46
N SER A 141 -26.66 3.82 -7.83
CA SER A 141 -26.22 2.88 -8.87
C SER A 141 -25.19 1.89 -8.32
N VAL A 142 -25.19 0.68 -8.89
CA VAL A 142 -24.18 -0.34 -8.59
C VAL A 142 -23.27 -0.48 -9.80
N VAL A 143 -22.01 -0.08 -9.63
CA VAL A 143 -21.00 -0.18 -10.68
C VAL A 143 -20.17 -1.44 -10.46
N ARG A 144 -20.10 -2.28 -11.49
CA ARG A 144 -19.26 -3.48 -11.52
C ARG A 144 -17.96 -3.17 -12.26
N ARG A 145 -16.83 -3.48 -11.63
CA ARG A 145 -15.49 -3.38 -12.23
C ARG A 145 -14.80 -4.74 -12.18
N GLU A 146 -14.22 -5.16 -13.27
CA GLU A 146 -13.38 -6.35 -13.30
C GLU A 146 -12.03 -6.06 -12.64
N ARG A 147 -11.57 -6.99 -11.79
CA ARG A 147 -10.27 -6.91 -11.09
C ARG A 147 -9.18 -7.59 -11.88
N GLY A 148 -7.94 -7.17 -11.62
CA GLY A 148 -6.76 -7.83 -12.18
C GLY A 148 -6.39 -7.32 -13.56
N SER A 149 -6.81 -6.10 -13.89
CA SER A 149 -6.27 -5.40 -15.06
C SER A 149 -4.74 -5.26 -14.97
N PRO A 150 -4.05 -4.99 -16.08
CA PRO A 150 -2.60 -4.75 -16.05
C PRO A 150 -2.19 -3.67 -15.04
N ILE A 151 -2.97 -2.60 -14.90
CA ILE A 151 -2.71 -1.52 -13.94
C ILE A 151 -2.96 -1.99 -12.49
N ASP A 152 -4.04 -2.72 -12.24
CA ASP A 152 -4.29 -3.33 -10.92
C ASP A 152 -3.14 -4.24 -10.50
N THR A 153 -2.68 -5.07 -11.43
CA THR A 153 -1.58 -6.02 -11.22
C THR A 153 -0.30 -5.27 -10.88
N LEU A 154 0.08 -4.27 -11.68
CA LEU A 154 1.24 -3.43 -11.46
C LEU A 154 1.20 -2.78 -10.07
N VAL A 155 0.13 -2.06 -9.73
CA VAL A 155 0.00 -1.37 -8.44
C VAL A 155 0.05 -2.36 -7.28
N SER A 156 -0.66 -3.48 -7.38
CA SER A 156 -0.68 -4.51 -6.33
C SER A 156 0.70 -5.10 -6.08
N GLU A 157 1.45 -5.41 -7.14
CA GLU A 157 2.78 -6.01 -7.01
C GLU A 157 3.81 -5.04 -6.44
N MET A 158 3.79 -3.76 -6.84
CA MET A 158 4.65 -2.75 -6.24
C MET A 158 4.34 -2.56 -4.75
N MET A 159 3.06 -2.57 -4.37
CA MET A 159 2.65 -2.52 -2.96
C MET A 159 3.07 -3.77 -2.19
N ILE A 160 2.96 -4.98 -2.77
CA ILE A 160 3.39 -6.22 -2.13
C ILE A 160 4.90 -6.20 -1.94
N LEU A 161 5.67 -5.81 -2.95
CA LEU A 161 7.13 -5.71 -2.86
C LEU A 161 7.55 -4.76 -1.74
N ALA A 162 7.05 -3.53 -1.72
CA ALA A 162 7.38 -2.55 -0.68
C ALA A 162 6.97 -3.03 0.72
N ASN A 163 5.72 -3.47 0.88
CA ASN A 163 5.18 -3.91 2.16
C ASN A 163 5.86 -5.16 2.71
N SER A 164 6.23 -6.12 1.86
CA SER A 164 6.94 -7.33 2.30
C SER A 164 8.39 -7.01 2.69
N THR A 165 9.06 -6.15 1.94
CA THR A 165 10.44 -5.74 2.24
C THR A 165 10.51 -4.95 3.55
N TRP A 166 9.64 -3.97 3.76
CA TRP A 166 9.60 -3.23 5.03
C TRP A 166 9.21 -4.09 6.23
N ALA A 167 8.30 -5.05 6.03
CA ALA A 167 7.97 -6.02 7.08
C ALA A 167 9.16 -6.92 7.43
N GLN A 168 9.92 -7.37 6.43
CA GLN A 168 11.17 -8.11 6.63
C GLN A 168 12.20 -7.27 7.40
N MET A 169 12.38 -5.99 7.04
CA MET A 169 13.30 -5.11 7.76
C MET A 169 12.95 -4.95 9.24
N LEU A 170 11.66 -4.85 9.60
CA LEU A 170 11.26 -4.82 11.01
C LEU A 170 11.60 -6.13 11.71
N ASP A 171 11.30 -7.26 11.10
CA ASP A 171 11.52 -8.59 11.68
C ASP A 171 13.01 -8.89 11.88
N GLU A 172 13.86 -8.62 10.88
CA GLU A 172 15.31 -8.81 10.95
C GLU A 172 15.99 -7.92 12.00
N ASN A 173 15.39 -6.77 12.33
CA ASN A 173 15.88 -5.87 13.38
C ASN A 173 15.14 -6.04 14.71
N GLU A 174 14.40 -7.13 14.88
CA GLU A 174 13.67 -7.47 16.09
C GLU A 174 12.71 -6.37 16.57
N LEU A 175 12.21 -5.52 15.66
CA LEU A 175 11.21 -4.51 15.96
C LEU A 175 9.80 -5.05 15.76
N PRO A 176 8.91 -4.85 16.75
CA PRO A 176 7.52 -5.24 16.60
C PRO A 176 6.78 -4.32 15.62
N GLY A 177 5.75 -4.85 15.00
CA GLY A 177 4.87 -4.10 14.10
C GLY A 177 3.47 -4.68 14.09
N LEU A 178 2.62 -4.16 13.23
CA LEU A 178 1.32 -4.75 12.93
C LEU A 178 1.42 -5.50 11.60
N PHE A 179 1.76 -6.78 11.69
CA PHE A 179 1.90 -7.67 10.54
C PHE A 179 0.56 -8.30 10.18
N ARG A 180 0.40 -8.57 8.90
CA ARG A 180 -0.74 -9.30 8.37
C ARG A 180 -0.28 -10.68 7.95
N VAL A 181 -0.67 -11.69 8.72
CA VAL A 181 -0.13 -13.04 8.62
C VAL A 181 -1.18 -14.05 8.20
N GLN A 182 -0.73 -15.09 7.49
CA GLN A 182 -1.58 -16.21 7.07
C GLN A 182 -0.73 -17.49 6.99
N PRO A 183 -0.24 -17.99 8.13
CA PRO A 183 0.53 -19.24 8.16
C PRO A 183 -0.34 -20.47 7.82
N ALA A 184 -1.65 -20.38 8.11
CA ALA A 184 -2.67 -21.33 7.70
C ALA A 184 -4.06 -20.69 7.79
N GLY A 185 -4.98 -21.09 6.91
CA GLY A 185 -6.40 -20.69 6.97
C GLY A 185 -6.64 -19.20 6.74
N LYS A 186 -7.27 -18.51 7.72
CA LYS A 186 -7.66 -17.11 7.58
C LYS A 186 -6.49 -16.15 7.84
N VAL A 187 -6.52 -15.02 7.17
CA VAL A 187 -5.63 -13.89 7.46
C VAL A 187 -5.96 -13.32 8.83
N ARG A 188 -4.95 -12.95 9.61
CA ARG A 188 -5.08 -12.28 10.91
C ARG A 188 -4.01 -11.20 11.07
N MET A 189 -4.22 -10.28 11.98
CA MET A 189 -3.18 -9.36 12.42
C MET A 189 -2.31 -10.00 13.52
N SER A 190 -1.04 -9.62 13.59
CA SER A 190 -0.07 -10.13 14.55
C SER A 190 0.98 -9.07 14.87
N THR A 191 1.50 -9.06 16.11
CA THR A 191 2.65 -8.23 16.48
C THR A 191 3.99 -8.88 16.11
N LYS A 192 3.95 -10.14 15.66
CA LYS A 192 5.11 -10.89 15.15
C LYS A 192 4.91 -11.22 13.69
N SER A 193 5.98 -11.18 12.93
CA SER A 193 5.99 -11.58 11.53
C SER A 193 5.83 -13.10 11.40
N GLU A 194 4.97 -13.52 10.51
CA GLU A 194 4.76 -14.90 10.08
C GLU A 194 4.41 -14.89 8.58
N PRO A 195 4.58 -16.02 7.86
CA PRO A 195 4.28 -16.09 6.43
C PRO A 195 2.85 -15.69 6.07
N HIS A 196 2.69 -15.06 4.91
CA HIS A 196 1.39 -14.84 4.28
C HIS A 196 1.28 -15.72 3.03
N ILE A 197 0.83 -16.97 3.22
CA ILE A 197 0.80 -18.03 2.17
C ILE A 197 -0.05 -17.57 0.96
N GLY A 198 -1.17 -16.91 1.18
CA GLY A 198 -2.03 -16.42 0.11
C GLY A 198 -1.32 -15.46 -0.85
N MET A 199 -0.38 -14.65 -0.36
CA MET A 199 0.43 -13.75 -1.18
C MET A 199 1.77 -14.36 -1.62
N GLY A 200 2.18 -15.50 -1.05
CA GLY A 200 3.47 -16.11 -1.33
C GLY A 200 4.67 -15.32 -0.80
N VAL A 201 4.53 -14.64 0.33
CA VAL A 201 5.61 -13.88 0.98
C VAL A 201 5.84 -14.35 2.41
N GLN A 202 7.09 -14.22 2.90
CA GLN A 202 7.46 -14.64 4.26
C GLN A 202 7.10 -13.58 5.30
N HIS A 203 7.13 -12.31 4.93
CA HIS A 203 6.83 -11.18 5.78
C HIS A 203 5.82 -10.30 5.06
N TYR A 204 4.81 -9.81 5.76
CA TYR A 204 3.87 -8.86 5.20
C TYR A 204 3.26 -7.96 6.27
N GLY A 205 3.27 -6.67 6.03
CA GLY A 205 2.64 -5.66 6.86
C GLY A 205 2.05 -4.56 5.98
N TRP A 206 1.26 -3.68 6.56
CA TRP A 206 0.77 -2.50 5.85
C TRP A 206 1.60 -1.27 6.22
N PHE A 207 2.14 -0.57 5.20
CA PHE A 207 2.98 0.62 5.36
C PHE A 207 2.57 1.77 4.45
N THR A 208 1.79 1.50 3.38
CA THR A 208 1.63 2.40 2.23
C THR A 208 0.48 3.39 2.37
N SER A 209 -0.26 3.38 3.46
CA SER A 209 -1.44 4.25 3.65
C SER A 209 -1.55 4.84 5.06
N PRO A 210 -0.51 5.51 5.61
CA PRO A 210 -0.47 5.98 7.00
C PRO A 210 -1.47 7.11 7.31
N LEU A 211 -2.01 7.77 6.28
CA LEU A 211 -3.01 8.84 6.47
C LEU A 211 -4.43 8.31 6.69
N ARG A 212 -4.65 7.01 6.43
CA ARG A 212 -5.98 6.40 6.51
C ARG A 212 -6.06 5.09 7.29
N ARG A 213 -4.94 4.54 7.77
CA ARG A 213 -4.91 3.34 8.60
C ARG A 213 -3.86 3.47 9.71
N ALA A 214 -4.26 3.25 10.95
CA ALA A 214 -3.37 3.30 12.10
C ALA A 214 -2.23 2.25 12.02
N ALA A 215 -2.52 1.06 11.48
CA ALA A 215 -1.50 0.03 11.29
C ALA A 215 -0.33 0.51 10.42
N ASP A 216 -0.62 1.20 9.31
CA ASP A 216 0.42 1.75 8.44
C ASP A 216 1.22 2.86 9.13
N TYR A 217 0.55 3.71 9.91
CA TYR A 217 1.21 4.76 10.68
C TYR A 217 2.18 4.16 11.70
N ILE A 218 1.73 3.17 12.48
CA ILE A 218 2.57 2.49 13.48
C ILE A 218 3.77 1.85 12.79
N ASN A 219 3.55 1.08 11.74
CA ASN A 219 4.61 0.41 11.02
C ASN A 219 5.61 1.39 10.39
N GLN A 220 5.15 2.51 9.84
CA GLN A 220 6.05 3.55 9.35
C GLN A 220 6.85 4.21 10.49
N LYS A 221 6.28 4.42 11.67
CA LYS A 221 7.02 4.95 12.82
C LYS A 221 8.13 3.98 13.27
N GLN A 222 7.86 2.69 13.28
CA GLN A 222 8.86 1.66 13.55
C GLN A 222 9.95 1.65 12.48
N LEU A 223 9.57 1.73 11.19
CA LEU A 223 10.49 1.78 10.07
C LEU A 223 11.38 3.05 10.09
N ILE A 224 10.82 4.20 10.44
CA ILE A 224 11.57 5.46 10.54
C ILE A 224 12.69 5.33 11.59
N SER A 225 12.47 4.64 12.70
CA SER A 225 13.52 4.43 13.72
C SER A 225 14.68 3.54 13.25
N LEU A 226 14.49 2.76 12.17
CA LEU A 226 15.58 2.01 11.53
C LEU A 226 16.37 2.84 10.51
N ILE A 227 15.73 3.87 9.94
CA ILE A 227 16.33 4.69 8.86
C ILE A 227 17.01 5.93 9.44
N ASP A 228 16.49 6.46 10.53
CA ASP A 228 16.97 7.67 11.19
C ASP A 228 17.38 7.34 12.63
N ASP A 229 18.69 7.28 12.88
CA ASP A 229 19.27 6.98 14.20
C ASP A 229 18.86 7.96 15.31
N SER A 230 18.30 9.12 14.94
CA SER A 230 17.79 10.10 15.91
C SER A 230 16.33 9.84 16.32
N ALA A 231 15.64 8.90 15.67
CA ALA A 231 14.26 8.55 15.94
C ALA A 231 14.16 7.31 16.84
N GLU A 232 13.33 7.41 17.88
CA GLU A 232 13.05 6.27 18.75
C GLU A 232 11.87 5.46 18.18
N PRO A 233 11.89 4.12 18.30
CA PRO A 233 10.75 3.30 17.92
C PRO A 233 9.54 3.61 18.80
N LEU A 234 8.35 3.58 18.21
CA LEU A 234 7.11 3.86 18.92
C LEU A 234 6.81 2.78 19.97
N TYR A 235 7.11 1.53 19.66
CA TYR A 235 6.90 0.36 20.50
C TYR A 235 8.14 -0.54 20.55
N GLN A 236 8.33 -1.18 21.71
CA GLN A 236 9.33 -2.23 21.92
C GLN A 236 8.67 -3.62 21.90
N ASN A 237 9.48 -4.67 21.81
CA ASN A 237 9.00 -6.04 21.91
C ASN A 237 8.26 -6.29 23.22
N SER A 238 7.12 -6.98 23.14
CA SER A 238 6.22 -7.30 24.27
C SER A 238 5.52 -6.08 24.89
N ASP A 239 5.43 -4.97 24.15
CA ASP A 239 4.71 -3.79 24.60
C ASP A 239 3.20 -4.08 24.70
N ALA A 240 2.63 -3.90 25.88
CA ALA A 240 1.22 -4.18 26.15
C ALA A 240 0.28 -3.21 25.38
N GLU A 241 0.74 -1.98 25.11
CA GLU A 241 -0.03 -0.99 24.37
C GLU A 241 -0.14 -1.37 22.89
N LEU A 242 0.94 -1.93 22.30
CA LEU A 242 0.88 -2.45 20.94
C LEU A 242 -0.13 -3.60 20.81
N PHE A 243 -0.17 -4.51 21.79
CA PHE A 243 -1.17 -5.60 21.82
C PHE A 243 -2.60 -5.07 21.95
N ALA A 244 -2.81 -4.05 22.79
CA ALA A 244 -4.12 -3.41 22.92
C ALA A 244 -4.55 -2.76 21.59
N THR A 245 -3.67 -2.02 20.95
CA THR A 245 -3.91 -1.38 19.66
C THR A 245 -4.22 -2.41 18.55
N LEU A 246 -3.49 -3.54 18.52
CA LEU A 246 -3.77 -4.63 17.57
C LEU A 246 -5.18 -5.18 17.76
N ARG A 247 -5.58 -5.45 19.00
CA ARG A 247 -6.92 -5.97 19.32
C ARG A 247 -8.01 -4.99 18.92
N ASP A 248 -7.83 -3.71 19.20
CA ASP A 248 -8.81 -2.67 18.89
C ASP A 248 -8.90 -2.46 17.36
N PHE A 249 -7.78 -2.57 16.65
CA PHE A 249 -7.74 -2.54 15.21
C PHE A 249 -8.44 -3.75 14.58
N ASP A 250 -8.17 -4.98 15.04
CA ASP A 250 -8.85 -6.18 14.55
C ASP A 250 -10.36 -6.11 14.78
N ALA A 251 -10.80 -5.61 15.93
CA ALA A 251 -12.23 -5.43 16.25
C ALA A 251 -12.91 -4.40 15.33
N ALA A 252 -12.18 -3.38 14.88
CA ALA A 252 -12.70 -2.35 13.97
C ALA A 252 -12.76 -2.82 12.50
N TYR A 253 -11.98 -3.86 12.12
CA TYR A 253 -11.86 -4.36 10.74
C TYR A 253 -12.58 -5.69 10.48
N THR A 254 -13.13 -6.33 11.50
CA THR A 254 -13.97 -7.54 11.40
C THR A 254 -15.45 -7.22 11.46
#